data_d7636e98c656c2d741aad9fef4f3aaa2
#
_entry.id   d7636e98c656c2d741aad9fef4f3aaa2
#
_cell.length_a   1.000
_cell.length_b   1.000
_cell.length_c   1.000
_cell.angle_alpha   90.00
_cell.angle_beta   90.00
_cell.angle_gamma   90.00
#
_symmetry.space_group_name_H-M   'P 1'
#
loop_
_entity.id
_entity.type
_entity.pdbx_description
1 polymer ?
#
loop_
_entity_poly.entity_id
_entity_poly.type
_entity_poly.pdbx_seq_one_letter_code
_entity_poly.pdbx_strand_id
1 'polypeptide(L)'
;MRSVRDDRAVRTVVAKVAHDISARPPLRLDVGQQVDVGDRDTEWPEFVFVTASQGSGWVPARHLSASSGTAVVVTTYDTTELPTQVGDVLEVVVEDLTSGWLWCRSSEGREGWVPVKTLEAR
;
A
#
# COMPACT_ATOMS: atom_id res chain seq x y z
N MET A 1 12.22 -13.80 -27.39
CA MET A 1 11.66 -13.26 -27.16
C MET A 1 11.03 -13.01 -26.06
N ARG A 2 11.04 -12.84 -25.46
CA ARG A 2 10.49 -12.60 -24.61
C ARG A 2 10.25 -11.35 -24.12
N SER A 3 10.82 -10.31 -24.04
CA SER A 3 10.48 -8.97 -23.68
C SER A 3 9.08 -8.57 -24.06
N VAL A 4 8.53 -9.19 -25.02
CA VAL A 4 7.14 -8.96 -25.40
C VAL A 4 6.21 -9.20 -24.22
N ARG A 5 6.54 -10.23 -23.43
CA ARG A 5 5.75 -10.50 -22.26
C ARG A 5 5.86 -9.41 -21.22
N ASP A 6 7.05 -8.84 -21.09
CA ASP A 6 7.26 -7.78 -20.13
C ASP A 6 6.40 -6.57 -20.45
N ASP A 7 6.27 -6.25 -21.73
CA ASP A 7 5.42 -5.14 -22.14
C ASP A 7 3.98 -5.37 -21.75
N ARG A 8 3.51 -6.61 -21.90
CA ARG A 8 2.14 -6.92 -21.53
C ARG A 8 1.91 -6.87 -20.04
N ALA A 9 2.96 -7.05 -19.24
CA ALA A 9 2.84 -7.00 -17.80
C ALA A 9 2.66 -5.58 -17.27
N VAL A 10 3.01 -4.57 -18.07
CA VAL A 10 2.85 -3.18 -17.65
C VAL A 10 1.40 -2.76 -17.78
N ARG A 11 0.85 -2.27 -16.69
CA ARG A 11 -0.52 -1.78 -16.65
C ARG A 11 -0.48 -0.35 -16.14
N THR A 12 -1.21 0.54 -16.78
CA THR A 12 -1.28 1.93 -16.37
C THR A 12 -2.70 2.31 -15.98
N VAL A 13 -2.79 3.24 -15.04
CA VAL A 13 -4.05 3.81 -14.57
C VAL A 13 -3.89 5.31 -14.51
N VAL A 14 -5.02 6.02 -14.41
CA VAL A 14 -5.04 7.47 -14.31
C VAL A 14 -5.74 7.86 -13.02
N ALA A 15 -5.19 8.84 -12.31
CA ALA A 15 -5.84 9.37 -11.12
C ALA A 15 -7.01 10.24 -11.54
N LYS A 16 -8.21 9.88 -11.10
CA LYS A 16 -9.42 10.67 -11.36
C LYS A 16 -9.76 11.58 -10.19
N VAL A 17 -9.16 11.32 -9.03
CA VAL A 17 -9.30 12.11 -7.82
C VAL A 17 -7.92 12.21 -7.21
N ALA A 18 -7.57 13.37 -6.66
CA ALA A 18 -6.29 13.51 -5.98
C ALA A 18 -6.26 12.63 -4.73
N HIS A 19 -5.10 12.05 -4.44
CA HIS A 19 -4.87 11.31 -3.21
C HIS A 19 -3.81 12.04 -2.41
N ASP A 20 -4.20 12.53 -1.24
CA ASP A 20 -3.30 13.21 -0.33
C ASP A 20 -2.80 12.21 0.70
N ILE A 21 -1.55 12.36 1.10
CA ILE A 21 -0.97 11.46 2.09
C ILE A 21 -0.87 12.17 3.44
N SER A 22 -0.84 11.34 4.49
CA SER A 22 -0.67 11.84 5.85
C SER A 22 0.78 12.27 6.05
N ALA A 23 1.00 13.14 7.03
CA ALA A 23 2.36 13.58 7.36
C ALA A 23 3.14 12.50 8.12
N ARG A 24 2.52 11.37 8.45
CA ARG A 24 3.17 10.29 9.19
C ARG A 24 4.29 9.69 8.37
N PRO A 25 5.48 9.49 8.96
CA PRO A 25 6.58 8.83 8.23
C PRO A 25 6.21 7.42 7.82
N PRO A 26 6.70 6.94 6.68
CA PRO A 26 6.45 5.57 6.26
C PRO A 26 7.04 4.57 7.25
N LEU A 27 6.39 3.41 7.35
CA LEU A 27 6.81 2.32 8.21
C LEU A 27 7.06 1.08 7.35
N ARG A 28 8.22 0.48 7.50
CA ARG A 28 8.52 -0.78 6.81
C ARG A 28 8.66 -1.88 7.85
N LEU A 29 7.92 -2.97 7.64
CA LEU A 29 7.90 -4.13 8.54
C LEU A 29 8.47 -5.33 7.82
N ASP A 30 9.36 -6.06 8.50
CA ASP A 30 9.95 -7.29 7.97
C ASP A 30 9.33 -8.51 8.66
N VAL A 31 9.32 -9.63 7.95
CA VAL A 31 8.81 -10.90 8.47
C VAL A 31 9.57 -11.26 9.75
N GLY A 32 8.82 -11.69 10.76
CA GLY A 32 9.37 -12.08 12.05
C GLY A 32 9.42 -10.98 13.08
N GLN A 33 9.16 -9.74 12.68
CA GLN A 33 9.18 -8.60 13.59
C GLN A 33 7.96 -8.63 14.49
N GLN A 34 8.15 -8.34 15.77
CA GLN A 34 7.05 -8.26 16.74
C GLN A 34 6.48 -6.85 16.75
N VAL A 35 5.16 -6.75 16.79
CA VAL A 35 4.45 -5.47 16.77
C VAL A 35 3.27 -5.50 17.74
N ASP A 36 2.82 -4.32 18.16
CA ASP A 36 1.61 -4.19 18.95
C ASP A 36 0.47 -3.75 18.03
N VAL A 37 -0.66 -4.45 18.11
CA VAL A 37 -1.81 -4.20 17.23
C VAL A 37 -2.85 -3.40 17.99
N GLY A 38 -3.25 -2.28 17.40
CA GLY A 38 -4.27 -1.40 17.97
C GLY A 38 -5.59 -1.51 17.24
N ASP A 39 -6.22 -0.37 17.02
CA ASP A 39 -7.58 -0.32 16.48
C ASP A 39 -7.63 -0.69 15.01
N ARG A 40 -8.79 -1.18 14.59
CA ARG A 40 -9.09 -1.44 13.19
C ARG A 40 -9.62 -0.16 12.56
N ASP A 41 -9.24 0.09 11.30
CA ASP A 41 -9.69 1.27 10.58
C ASP A 41 -11.18 1.12 10.24
N THR A 42 -11.94 2.20 10.39
CA THR A 42 -13.36 2.20 10.08
C THR A 42 -13.63 2.37 8.59
N GLU A 43 -12.79 3.11 7.89
CA GLU A 43 -12.95 3.31 6.45
C GLU A 43 -12.37 2.13 5.67
N TRP A 44 -11.25 1.59 6.15
CA TRP A 44 -10.54 0.50 5.49
C TRP A 44 -10.42 -0.67 6.46
N PRO A 45 -11.50 -1.47 6.63
CA PRO A 45 -11.53 -2.48 7.70
C PRO A 45 -10.52 -3.61 7.58
N GLU A 46 -9.82 -3.72 6.44
CA GLU A 46 -8.72 -4.68 6.32
C GLU A 46 -7.49 -4.24 7.11
N PHE A 47 -7.43 -2.98 7.53
CA PHE A 47 -6.25 -2.40 8.15
C PHE A 47 -6.40 -2.27 9.67
N VAL A 48 -5.30 -2.53 10.38
CA VAL A 48 -5.20 -2.29 11.82
C VAL A 48 -4.03 -1.34 12.06
N PHE A 49 -4.11 -0.57 13.13
CA PHE A 49 -3.03 0.32 13.50
C PHE A 49 -1.96 -0.48 14.23
N VAL A 50 -0.70 -0.33 13.83
CA VAL A 50 0.40 -1.11 14.35
C VAL A 50 1.46 -0.19 14.91
N THR A 51 2.00 -0.55 16.08
CA THR A 51 3.14 0.13 16.69
C THR A 51 4.31 -0.83 16.75
N ALA A 52 5.43 -0.41 16.19
CA ALA A 52 6.67 -1.18 16.18
C ALA A 52 7.79 -0.30 16.75
N SER A 53 8.96 -0.89 16.95
CA SER A 53 10.09 -0.13 17.52
C SER A 53 10.50 1.05 16.64
N GLN A 54 10.35 0.92 15.32
CA GLN A 54 10.79 1.95 14.38
C GLN A 54 9.69 2.95 14.01
N GLY A 55 8.45 2.75 14.49
CA GLY A 55 7.36 3.67 14.16
C GLY A 55 6.01 3.01 14.21
N SER A 56 5.01 3.69 13.65
CA SER A 56 3.64 3.20 13.66
C SER A 56 2.96 3.49 12.32
N GLY A 57 1.91 2.74 12.02
CA GLY A 57 1.15 2.94 10.79
C GLY A 57 0.05 1.92 10.62
N TRP A 58 -0.70 2.06 9.54
CA TRP A 58 -1.81 1.16 9.20
C TRP A 58 -1.30 0.02 8.32
N VAL A 59 -1.64 -1.21 8.70
CA VAL A 59 -1.12 -2.42 8.05
C VAL A 59 -2.28 -3.39 7.84
N PRO A 60 -2.35 -4.08 6.68
CA PRO A 60 -3.38 -5.10 6.51
C PRO A 60 -3.24 -6.18 7.58
N ALA A 61 -4.34 -6.47 8.27
CA ALA A 61 -4.31 -7.44 9.38
C ALA A 61 -3.82 -8.80 8.93
N ARG A 62 -4.05 -9.19 7.68
CA ARG A 62 -3.62 -10.49 7.17
C ARG A 62 -2.11 -10.62 7.03
N HIS A 63 -1.37 -9.51 7.14
CA HIS A 63 0.10 -9.55 7.14
C HIS A 63 0.65 -9.88 8.52
N LEU A 64 -0.23 -10.04 9.51
CA LEU A 64 0.15 -10.26 10.90
C LEU A 64 -0.38 -11.60 11.39
N SER A 65 0.29 -12.16 12.40
CA SER A 65 -0.11 -13.44 12.99
C SER A 65 -1.40 -13.32 13.82
N ALA A 66 -1.78 -12.11 14.21
CA ALA A 66 -2.99 -11.87 15.00
C ALA A 66 -3.49 -10.45 14.70
N SER A 67 -4.79 -10.22 14.89
CA SER A 67 -5.40 -8.92 14.61
C SER A 67 -5.65 -8.10 15.88
N SER A 68 -5.08 -8.51 17.00
CA SER A 68 -5.16 -7.76 18.26
C SER A 68 -4.01 -8.18 19.16
N GLY A 69 -3.68 -7.32 20.12
CA GLY A 69 -2.61 -7.60 21.06
C GLY A 69 -1.24 -7.54 20.42
N THR A 70 -0.35 -8.43 20.85
CA THR A 70 0.98 -8.54 20.28
C THR A 70 0.93 -9.54 19.12
N ALA A 71 1.55 -9.19 18.00
CA ALA A 71 1.56 -10.04 16.82
C ALA A 71 2.96 -10.06 16.21
N VAL A 72 3.16 -11.02 15.29
CA VAL A 72 4.40 -11.15 14.52
C VAL A 72 4.05 -10.90 13.05
N VAL A 73 4.91 -10.19 12.36
CA VAL A 73 4.73 -9.92 10.93
C VAL A 73 4.98 -11.21 10.15
N VAL A 74 4.00 -11.65 9.37
CA VAL A 74 4.13 -12.86 8.55
C VAL A 74 4.34 -12.55 7.07
N THR A 75 4.04 -11.32 6.65
CA THR A 75 4.29 -10.85 5.29
C THR A 75 4.82 -9.43 5.37
N THR A 76 5.94 -9.18 4.70
CA THR A 76 6.55 -7.86 4.67
C THR A 76 5.56 -6.81 4.18
N TYR A 77 5.65 -5.61 4.74
CA TYR A 77 4.78 -4.51 4.32
C TYR A 77 5.50 -3.18 4.45
N ASP A 78 5.22 -2.31 3.48
CA ASP A 78 5.73 -0.94 3.46
C ASP A 78 4.51 -0.03 3.38
N THR A 79 4.36 0.88 4.34
CA THR A 79 3.18 1.75 4.40
C THR A 79 3.30 2.99 3.50
N THR A 80 4.39 3.14 2.75
CA THR A 80 4.58 4.31 1.90
C THR A 80 3.39 4.51 0.96
N GLU A 81 2.85 5.71 0.94
CA GLU A 81 1.77 6.08 0.02
C GLU A 81 2.32 7.04 -1.01
N LEU A 82 1.73 7.00 -2.21
CA LEU A 82 2.13 7.87 -3.31
C LEU A 82 1.06 8.96 -3.48
N PRO A 83 1.39 10.23 -3.24
CA PRO A 83 0.41 11.29 -3.46
C PRO A 83 0.20 11.48 -4.96
N THR A 84 -1.05 11.73 -5.36
CA THR A 84 -1.39 11.91 -6.77
C THR A 84 -2.28 13.12 -6.95
N GLN A 85 -2.27 13.64 -8.18
CA GLN A 85 -3.18 14.70 -8.61
C GLN A 85 -4.00 14.19 -9.78
N VAL A 86 -5.14 14.82 -9.99
CA VAL A 86 -6.02 14.44 -11.09
C VAL A 86 -5.24 14.49 -12.40
N GLY A 87 -5.34 13.41 -13.19
CA GLY A 87 -4.66 13.31 -14.48
C GLY A 87 -3.32 12.60 -14.43
N ASP A 88 -2.77 12.35 -13.24
CA ASP A 88 -1.50 11.63 -13.14
C ASP A 88 -1.66 10.23 -13.72
N VAL A 89 -0.71 9.83 -14.56
CA VAL A 89 -0.65 8.49 -15.13
C VAL A 89 0.35 7.68 -14.33
N LEU A 90 -0.10 6.53 -13.85
CA LEU A 90 0.70 5.70 -12.95
C LEU A 90 0.85 4.30 -13.53
N GLU A 91 2.01 3.70 -13.30
CA GLU A 91 2.25 2.31 -13.64
C GLU A 91 1.92 1.44 -12.43
N VAL A 92 1.12 0.39 -12.62
CA VAL A 92 0.76 -0.52 -11.53
C VAL A 92 1.87 -1.56 -11.39
N VAL A 93 2.46 -1.63 -10.21
CA VAL A 93 3.55 -2.58 -9.93
C VAL A 93 3.03 -3.78 -9.16
N VAL A 94 2.19 -3.54 -8.15
CA VAL A 94 1.60 -4.61 -7.35
C VAL A 94 0.13 -4.29 -7.10
N GLU A 95 -0.72 -5.29 -7.21
CA GLU A 95 -2.15 -5.15 -6.91
C GLU A 95 -2.46 -5.79 -5.57
N ASP A 96 -3.16 -5.07 -4.73
CA ASP A 96 -3.70 -5.61 -3.50
C ASP A 96 -5.18 -5.26 -3.43
N LEU A 97 -5.96 -5.98 -4.22
CA LEU A 97 -7.39 -5.68 -4.36
C LEU A 97 -8.16 -6.03 -3.10
N THR A 98 -7.66 -6.98 -2.30
CA THR A 98 -8.29 -7.30 -1.01
C THR A 98 -8.29 -6.07 -0.10
N SER A 99 -7.20 -5.32 -0.08
CA SER A 99 -7.10 -4.08 0.69
C SER A 99 -7.72 -2.88 -0.04
N GLY A 100 -7.87 -2.96 -1.37
CA GLY A 100 -8.38 -1.86 -2.17
C GLY A 100 -7.32 -0.86 -2.59
N TRP A 101 -6.06 -1.29 -2.66
CA TRP A 101 -4.93 -0.42 -2.97
C TRP A 101 -4.03 -1.02 -4.03
N LEU A 102 -3.36 -0.16 -4.79
CA LEU A 102 -2.36 -0.57 -5.78
C LEU A 102 -1.03 0.08 -5.43
N TRP A 103 0.06 -0.69 -5.52
CA TRP A 103 1.40 -0.11 -5.42
C TRP A 103 1.76 0.37 -6.80
N CYS A 104 1.93 1.69 -6.94
CA CYS A 104 2.10 2.33 -8.22
C CYS A 104 3.44 3.05 -8.29
N ARG A 105 3.89 3.28 -9.53
CA ARG A 105 5.08 4.07 -9.82
C ARG A 105 4.67 5.28 -10.65
N SER A 106 5.11 6.46 -10.23
CA SER A 106 4.85 7.70 -10.97
C SER A 106 5.82 7.85 -12.14
N SER A 107 5.54 8.82 -13.01
CA SER A 107 6.44 9.12 -14.13
C SER A 107 7.81 9.60 -13.66
N GLU A 108 7.92 10.04 -12.41
CA GLU A 108 9.18 10.47 -11.83
C GLU A 108 9.93 9.36 -11.11
N GLY A 109 9.38 8.14 -11.13
CA GLY A 109 10.01 6.99 -10.48
C GLY A 109 9.68 6.80 -9.02
N ARG A 110 8.80 7.63 -8.44
CA ARG A 110 8.38 7.47 -7.05
C ARG A 110 7.35 6.36 -6.97
N GLU A 111 7.36 5.62 -5.86
CA GLU A 111 6.45 4.49 -5.67
C GLU A 111 5.73 4.58 -4.35
N GLY A 112 4.53 4.00 -4.30
CA GLY A 112 3.76 3.89 -3.08
C GLY A 112 2.34 3.43 -3.36
N TRP A 113 1.57 3.27 -2.27
CA TRP A 113 0.20 2.80 -2.33
C TRP A 113 -0.75 3.92 -2.74
N VAL A 114 -1.70 3.59 -3.62
CA VAL A 114 -2.76 4.50 -4.08
C VAL A 114 -4.08 3.76 -4.00
N PRO A 115 -5.14 4.36 -3.42
CA PRO A 115 -6.42 3.67 -3.33
C PRO A 115 -7.06 3.47 -4.70
N VAL A 116 -7.57 2.28 -4.95
CA VAL A 116 -8.23 1.96 -6.22
C VAL A 116 -9.34 2.95 -6.53
N LYS A 117 -10.07 3.40 -5.50
CA LYS A 117 -11.23 4.29 -5.71
C LYS A 117 -10.84 5.64 -6.30
N THR A 118 -9.56 6.03 -6.25
CA THR A 118 -9.10 7.30 -6.84
C THR A 118 -8.62 7.14 -8.27
N LEU A 119 -8.66 5.93 -8.80
CA LEU A 119 -8.05 5.59 -10.07
C LEU A 119 -9.09 5.08 -11.07
N GLU A 120 -8.77 5.21 -12.34
CA GLU A 120 -9.56 4.57 -13.40
C GLU A 120 -8.61 3.98 -14.43
N ALA A 121 -9.11 3.03 -15.18
CA ALA A 121 -8.32 2.38 -16.22
C ALA A 121 -7.91 3.41 -17.27
N ARG A 122 -6.75 3.24 -17.81
CA ARG A 122 -6.27 4.12 -18.84
C ARG A 122 -6.52 3.55 -20.23
#